data_c5761c24e2b0de7d13c81f3655260e2b
#
_entry.id   c5761c24e2b0de7d13c81f3655260e2b
#
_cell.length_a   1.000
_cell.length_b   1.000
_cell.length_c   1.000
_cell.angle_alpha   90.00
_cell.angle_beta   90.00
_cell.angle_gamma   90.00
#
_symmetry.space_group_name_H-M   'P 1'
#
loop_
_entity.id
_entity.type
_entity.pdbx_description
1 polymer ?
#
loop_
_entity_poly.entity_id
_entity_poly.type
_entity_poly.pdbx_seq_one_letter_code
_entity_poly.pdbx_strand_id
1 'polypeptide(L)'
;MENTVDKTIITVVGKDTVGIIAKVCTYLANSKVNILDISQTIVQGYFNMMMIVDMTIADKSFGECADDLEKLGEEIGVSIKCQKEEIFEKMHRI
;
A
#
# COMPACT_ATOMS: atom_id res chain seq x y z
N MET A 1 -25.90 -8.00 5.85
CA MET A 1 -24.75 -8.04 6.74
C MET A 1 -23.70 -7.03 6.37
N GLU A 2 -23.28 -6.28 7.31
CA GLU A 2 -22.28 -5.27 7.06
C GLU A 2 -20.92 -5.85 6.77
N ASN A 3 -20.24 -5.27 5.82
CA ASN A 3 -18.86 -5.61 5.56
C ASN A 3 -18.00 -4.79 6.52
N THR A 4 -17.29 -5.46 7.41
CA THR A 4 -16.49 -4.80 8.41
C THR A 4 -15.03 -4.64 8.01
N VAL A 5 -14.67 -5.04 6.80
CA VAL A 5 -13.29 -4.91 6.35
C VAL A 5 -13.00 -3.45 6.02
N ASP A 6 -11.91 -2.95 6.57
CA ASP A 6 -11.46 -1.58 6.32
C ASP A 6 -10.36 -1.62 5.27
N LYS A 7 -10.73 -1.55 4.01
CA LYS A 7 -9.80 -1.71 2.91
C LYS A 7 -9.10 -0.42 2.53
N THR A 8 -7.81 -0.56 2.31
CA THR A 8 -6.96 0.54 1.85
C THR A 8 -6.19 0.05 0.64
N ILE A 9 -6.01 0.92 -0.33
CA ILE A 9 -5.23 0.62 -1.52
C ILE A 9 -3.89 1.33 -1.43
N ILE A 10 -2.82 0.57 -1.56
CA ILE A 10 -1.46 1.09 -1.50
C ILE A 10 -0.84 0.93 -2.86
N THR A 11 -0.34 2.04 -3.42
CA THR A 11 0.36 1.99 -4.70
C THR A 11 1.81 2.37 -4.50
N VAL A 12 2.70 1.63 -5.16
CA VAL A 12 4.14 1.85 -5.09
C VAL A 12 4.67 1.99 -6.50
N VAL A 13 5.33 3.09 -6.79
CA VAL A 13 5.84 3.37 -8.14
C VAL A 13 7.26 3.92 -8.04
N GLY A 14 8.15 3.42 -8.87
CA GLY A 14 9.50 3.93 -8.91
C GLY A 14 10.42 3.01 -9.68
N LYS A 15 11.71 3.32 -9.65
CA LYS A 15 12.68 2.45 -10.28
C LYS A 15 12.75 1.12 -9.53
N ASP A 16 12.88 0.05 -10.30
CA ASP A 16 12.99 -1.28 -9.70
C ASP A 16 14.26 -1.35 -8.86
N THR A 17 14.08 -1.69 -7.57
CA THR A 17 15.17 -1.75 -6.62
C THR A 17 14.99 -2.98 -5.76
N VAL A 18 16.11 -3.63 -5.45
CA VAL A 18 16.08 -4.81 -4.60
C VAL A 18 15.48 -4.46 -3.24
N GLY A 19 14.56 -5.28 -2.80
CA GLY A 19 14.03 -5.17 -1.44
C GLY A 19 12.79 -4.30 -1.27
N ILE A 20 12.25 -3.72 -2.34
CA ILE A 20 11.05 -2.89 -2.23
C ILE A 20 9.92 -3.66 -1.56
N ILE A 21 9.59 -4.83 -2.12
CA ILE A 21 8.47 -5.62 -1.62
C ILE A 21 8.73 -6.05 -0.19
N ALA A 22 9.95 -6.50 0.10
CA ALA A 22 10.29 -6.98 1.43
C ALA A 22 10.10 -5.88 2.47
N LYS A 23 10.57 -4.68 2.18
CA LYS A 23 10.48 -3.59 3.15
C LYS A 23 9.04 -3.14 3.37
N VAL A 24 8.28 -3.03 2.30
CA VAL A 24 6.88 -2.63 2.42
C VAL A 24 6.08 -3.69 3.18
N CYS A 25 6.25 -4.95 2.81
CA CYS A 25 5.52 -6.03 3.47
C CYS A 25 5.91 -6.19 4.93
N THR A 26 7.20 -6.00 5.25
CA THR A 26 7.65 -6.07 6.63
C THR A 26 7.00 -4.97 7.46
N TYR A 27 6.96 -3.76 6.93
CA TYR A 27 6.29 -2.67 7.64
C TYR A 27 4.83 -3.02 7.92
N LEU A 28 4.13 -3.52 6.89
CA LEU A 28 2.72 -3.84 7.04
C LEU A 28 2.50 -4.94 8.06
N ALA A 29 3.33 -5.97 8.03
CA ALA A 29 3.22 -7.07 8.99
C ALA A 29 3.44 -6.58 10.40
N ASN A 30 4.43 -5.72 10.61
CA ASN A 30 4.73 -5.19 11.94
C ASN A 30 3.63 -4.28 12.46
N SER A 31 2.85 -3.70 11.58
CA SER A 31 1.74 -2.82 11.95
C SER A 31 0.41 -3.57 11.98
N LYS A 32 0.43 -4.89 11.81
CA LYS A 32 -0.76 -5.75 11.83
C LYS A 32 -1.75 -5.39 10.73
N VAL A 33 -1.23 -5.04 9.58
CA VAL A 33 -2.03 -4.79 8.40
C VAL A 33 -2.06 -6.06 7.57
N ASN A 34 -3.25 -6.55 7.26
CA ASN A 34 -3.40 -7.80 6.52
C ASN A 34 -3.46 -7.52 5.02
N ILE A 35 -2.60 -8.18 4.25
CA ILE A 35 -2.58 -8.00 2.80
C ILE A 35 -3.61 -8.95 2.18
N LEU A 36 -4.56 -8.38 1.46
CA LEU A 36 -5.62 -9.16 0.82
C LEU A 36 -5.29 -9.50 -0.62
N ASP A 37 -4.60 -8.61 -1.30
CA ASP A 37 -4.28 -8.81 -2.70
C ASP A 37 -3.07 -7.97 -3.06
N ILE A 38 -2.32 -8.45 -4.05
CA ILE A 38 -1.13 -7.74 -4.48
C ILE A 38 -0.96 -7.98 -5.98
N SER A 39 -0.65 -6.93 -6.71
CA SER A 39 -0.41 -7.00 -8.14
C SER A 39 0.80 -6.15 -8.46
N GLN A 40 1.71 -6.68 -9.26
CA GLN A 40 2.91 -5.92 -9.58
C GLN A 40 3.32 -6.15 -11.03
N THR A 41 3.94 -5.14 -11.60
CA THR A 41 4.51 -5.24 -12.94
C THR A 41 5.82 -4.46 -12.97
N ILE A 42 6.71 -4.88 -13.84
CA ILE A 42 7.95 -4.15 -14.09
C ILE A 42 7.97 -3.82 -15.57
N VAL A 43 8.02 -2.54 -15.89
CA VAL A 43 8.00 -2.08 -17.27
C VAL A 43 9.21 -1.18 -17.48
N GLN A 44 10.14 -1.63 -18.33
CA GLN A 44 11.34 -0.87 -18.68
C GLN A 44 12.09 -0.35 -17.44
N GLY A 45 12.25 -1.23 -16.46
CA GLY A 45 13.00 -0.89 -15.25
C GLY A 45 12.21 -0.13 -14.20
N TYR A 46 10.94 0.14 -14.46
CA TYR A 46 10.09 0.79 -13.46
C TYR A 46 9.17 -0.22 -12.80
N PHE A 47 9.11 -0.14 -11.50
CA PHE A 47 8.32 -1.04 -10.66
C PHE A 47 6.98 -0.38 -10.35
N ASN A 48 5.91 -1.12 -10.57
CA ASN A 48 4.55 -0.68 -10.21
C ASN A 48 3.91 -1.78 -9.38
N MET A 49 3.38 -1.41 -8.24
CA MET A 49 2.71 -2.38 -7.39
C MET A 49 1.45 -1.75 -6.82
N MET A 50 0.39 -2.55 -6.79
CA MET A 50 -0.85 -2.16 -6.13
C MET A 50 -1.19 -3.24 -5.12
N MET A 51 -1.48 -2.83 -3.91
CA MET A 51 -1.86 -3.76 -2.84
C MET A 51 -3.21 -3.33 -2.29
N ILE A 52 -4.03 -4.32 -1.98
CA ILE A 52 -5.27 -4.09 -1.24
C ILE A 52 -5.05 -4.70 0.13
N VAL A 53 -5.19 -3.89 1.16
CA VAL A 53 -4.93 -4.32 2.52
C VAL A 53 -6.13 -4.05 3.40
N ASP A 54 -6.23 -4.82 4.48
CA ASP A 54 -7.28 -4.69 5.48
C ASP A 54 -6.65 -4.11 6.74
N MET A 55 -7.12 -2.95 7.16
CA MET A 55 -6.60 -2.26 8.33
C MET A 55 -7.48 -2.42 9.57
N THR A 56 -8.42 -3.36 9.53
CA THR A 56 -9.36 -3.53 10.64
C THR A 56 -8.67 -3.73 11.99
N ILE A 57 -7.59 -4.52 12.00
CA ILE A 57 -6.87 -4.79 13.26
C ILE A 57 -5.50 -4.13 13.31
N ALA A 58 -5.26 -3.16 12.43
CA ALA A 58 -3.96 -2.50 12.39
C ALA A 58 -3.71 -1.74 13.70
N ASP A 59 -2.43 -1.70 14.09
CA ASP A 59 -2.00 -0.98 15.30
C ASP A 59 -2.00 0.53 15.07
N LYS A 60 -2.06 0.97 13.84
CA LYS A 60 -1.91 2.38 13.49
C LYS A 60 -3.12 2.84 12.69
N SER A 61 -3.40 4.14 12.76
CA SER A 61 -4.46 4.73 11.97
C SER A 61 -4.04 4.79 10.50
N PHE A 62 -5.02 5.05 9.64
CA PHE A 62 -4.75 5.23 8.21
C PHE A 62 -3.71 6.33 7.99
N GLY A 63 -3.87 7.47 8.68
CA GLY A 63 -2.95 8.58 8.51
C GLY A 63 -1.53 8.24 8.93
N GLU A 64 -1.39 7.52 10.03
CA GLU A 64 -0.07 7.10 10.49
C GLU A 64 0.59 6.17 9.50
N CYS A 65 -0.17 5.20 8.99
CA CYS A 65 0.38 4.28 7.99
C CYS A 65 0.78 5.00 6.72
N ALA A 66 -0.06 5.93 6.26
CA ALA A 66 0.23 6.68 5.04
C ALA A 66 1.52 7.47 5.20
N ASP A 67 1.70 8.13 6.35
CA ASP A 67 2.91 8.90 6.62
C ASP A 67 4.13 8.00 6.70
N ASP A 68 4.02 6.89 7.41
CA ASP A 68 5.13 5.96 7.57
C ASP A 68 5.56 5.38 6.24
N LEU A 69 4.60 5.01 5.41
CA LEU A 69 4.90 4.43 4.11
C LEU A 69 5.50 5.46 3.16
N GLU A 70 5.03 6.70 3.24
CA GLU A 70 5.61 7.76 2.44
C GLU A 70 7.09 7.95 2.78
N LYS A 71 7.41 7.96 4.06
CA LYS A 71 8.79 8.08 4.50
C LYS A 71 9.62 6.88 4.08
N LEU A 72 9.05 5.69 4.19
CA LEU A 72 9.73 4.48 3.75
C LEU A 72 10.04 4.56 2.25
N GLY A 73 9.08 5.05 1.47
CA GLY A 73 9.28 5.23 0.04
C GLY A 73 10.45 6.17 -0.26
N GLU A 74 10.54 7.26 0.49
CA GLU A 74 11.63 8.19 0.32
C GLU A 74 12.97 7.53 0.60
N GLU A 75 13.03 6.67 1.62
CA GLU A 75 14.26 5.98 1.96
C GLU A 75 14.72 5.02 0.87
N ILE A 76 13.79 4.36 0.22
CA ILE A 76 14.15 3.36 -0.79
C ILE A 76 14.00 3.87 -2.22
N GLY A 77 13.62 5.13 -2.37
CA GLY A 77 13.61 5.75 -3.70
C GLY A 77 12.37 5.48 -4.53
N VAL A 78 11.24 5.23 -3.90
CA VAL A 78 9.98 5.01 -4.62
C VAL A 78 8.90 5.90 -4.04
N SER A 79 7.82 6.05 -4.77
CA SER A 79 6.64 6.80 -4.31
C SER A 79 5.61 5.81 -3.81
N ILE A 80 5.19 5.96 -2.55
CA ILE A 80 4.18 5.09 -1.96
C ILE A 80 3.00 5.96 -1.56
N LYS A 81 1.81 5.60 -2.03
CA LYS A 81 0.59 6.33 -1.73
C LYS A 81 -0.47 5.40 -1.20
N CYS A 82 -1.24 5.89 -0.25
CA CYS A 82 -2.32 5.12 0.36
C CYS A 82 -3.63 5.85 0.14
N GLN A 83 -4.67 5.10 -0.23
CA GLN A 83 -6.02 5.65 -0.36
C GLN A 83 -7.00 4.64 0.18
N LYS A 84 -8.04 5.14 0.85
CA LYS A 84 -9.10 4.24 1.27
C LYS A 84 -9.86 3.75 0.04
N GLU A 85 -10.30 2.52 0.09
CA GLU A 85 -10.92 1.88 -1.07
C GLU A 85 -12.10 2.68 -1.59
N GLU A 86 -12.95 3.17 -0.71
CA GLU A 86 -14.13 3.90 -1.16
C GLU A 86 -13.77 5.17 -1.92
N ILE A 87 -12.67 5.83 -1.56
CA ILE A 87 -12.23 7.02 -2.28
C ILE A 87 -11.66 6.62 -3.64
N PHE A 88 -10.87 5.55 -3.64
CA PHE A 88 -10.27 5.06 -4.86
C PHE A 88 -11.35 4.68 -5.89
N GLU A 89 -12.38 3.98 -5.44
CA GLU A 89 -13.46 3.58 -6.33
C GLU A 89 -14.20 4.78 -6.91
N LYS A 90 -14.41 5.80 -6.09
CA LYS A 90 -15.10 7.00 -6.58
C LYS A 90 -14.30 7.70 -7.66
N MET A 91 -12.98 7.71 -7.52
CA MET A 91 -12.11 8.36 -8.50
C MET A 91 -12.08 7.61 -9.82
N HIS A 92 -12.33 6.31 -9.80
CA HIS A 92 -12.26 5.47 -10.99
C HIS A 92 -13.62 5.04 -11.51
N ARG A 93 -14.66 5.60 -10.96
CA ARG A 93 -16.00 5.28 -11.39
C ARG A 93 -16.38 6.12 -12.59
N ILE A 94 -17.00 5.48 -13.54
CA ILE A 94 -17.40 6.16 -14.77
C ILE A 94 -18.89 6.32 -14.82
#